data_d84b63720c72dc13ef460a79f7ee09e2
#
_entry.id   d84b63720c72dc13ef460a79f7ee09e2
#
_cell.length_a   1.000
_cell.length_b   1.000
_cell.length_c   1.000
_cell.angle_alpha   90.00
_cell.angle_beta   90.00
_cell.angle_gamma   90.00
#
_symmetry.space_group_name_H-M   'P 1'
#
loop_
_entity.id
_entity.type
_entity.pdbx_description
1 polymer ?
#
loop_
_entity_poly.entity_id
_entity_poly.type
_entity_poly.pdbx_seq_one_letter_code
_entity_poly.pdbx_strand_id
1 'polypeptide(L)'
;MDKTNAEVGDSIFFACGKQEDVEKITSLARDKIGKDLNLIDENVFAFCWIVDYPMYEIDNQTNKIKFSHNPFSMPQGDINKIDFEKPLEILAYQYDIVCNGIELSSGAIRNHIPDLMYKLFDVAGYSKSDVDKKFSGMX
;
A
#
# COMPACT_ATOMS: atom_id res chain seq x y z
N MET A 1 13.35 -8.16 23.03
CA MET A 1 13.02 -9.58 22.79
C MET A 1 11.52 -9.86 22.78
N ASP A 2 10.74 -9.19 23.61
CA ASP A 2 9.30 -9.47 23.75
C ASP A 2 8.51 -9.37 22.43
N LYS A 3 8.95 -8.51 21.49
CA LYS A 3 8.26 -8.31 20.20
C LYS A 3 8.54 -9.42 19.18
N THR A 4 9.60 -10.20 19.39
CA THR A 4 10.03 -11.25 18.45
C THR A 4 9.74 -12.66 18.95
N ASN A 5 9.38 -12.81 20.22
CA ASN A 5 9.26 -14.09 20.91
C ASN A 5 10.54 -14.95 20.81
N ALA A 6 11.70 -14.30 20.64
CA ALA A 6 12.97 -15.00 20.45
C ALA A 6 13.45 -15.63 21.76
N GLU A 7 13.97 -16.82 21.67
CA GLU A 7 14.52 -17.61 22.78
C GLU A 7 16.04 -17.79 22.64
N VAL A 8 16.64 -18.34 23.66
CA VAL A 8 18.09 -18.65 23.64
C VAL A 8 18.36 -19.68 22.55
N GLY A 9 19.23 -19.32 21.62
CA GLY A 9 19.55 -20.15 20.45
C GLY A 9 19.01 -19.59 19.16
N ASP A 10 18.09 -18.63 19.23
CA ASP A 10 17.55 -17.97 18.04
C ASP A 10 18.50 -16.86 17.55
N SER A 11 18.38 -16.54 16.29
CA SER A 11 19.07 -15.40 15.66
C SER A 11 18.06 -14.34 15.27
N ILE A 12 18.38 -13.08 15.56
CA ILE A 12 17.53 -11.95 15.19
C ILE A 12 18.33 -11.10 14.17
N PHE A 13 17.71 -10.82 13.05
CA PHE A 13 18.30 -10.00 11.98
C PHE A 13 17.68 -8.60 12.02
N PHE A 14 18.52 -7.60 11.92
CA PHE A 14 18.09 -6.18 11.91
C PHE A 14 18.50 -5.54 10.60
N ALA A 15 17.64 -4.64 10.12
CA ALA A 15 17.97 -3.77 8.99
C ALA A 15 17.60 -2.33 9.36
N CYS A 16 18.42 -1.37 8.90
CA CYS A 16 18.19 0.05 9.13
C CYS A 16 18.56 0.81 7.87
N GLY A 17 17.76 1.81 7.50
CA GLY A 17 17.96 2.61 6.29
C GLY A 17 16.67 3.24 5.82
N LYS A 18 16.63 3.62 4.56
CA LYS A 18 15.39 4.09 3.94
C LYS A 18 14.38 2.94 3.90
N GLN A 19 13.13 3.27 4.15
CA GLN A 19 12.05 2.28 4.26
C GLN A 19 12.02 1.31 3.07
N GLU A 20 12.05 1.85 1.85
CA GLU A 20 12.00 1.03 0.62
C GLU A 20 13.14 0.01 0.56
N ASP A 21 14.36 0.44 0.92
CA ASP A 21 15.54 -0.43 0.90
C ASP A 21 15.45 -1.52 1.97
N VAL A 22 15.00 -1.13 3.18
CA VAL A 22 14.84 -2.06 4.30
C VAL A 22 13.76 -3.10 3.98
N GLU A 23 12.63 -2.69 3.46
CA GLU A 23 11.53 -3.60 3.09
C GLU A 23 12.00 -4.62 2.04
N LYS A 24 12.70 -4.16 1.01
CA LYS A 24 13.22 -5.01 -0.05
C LYS A 24 14.25 -6.02 0.47
N ILE A 25 15.23 -5.55 1.24
CA ILE A 25 16.32 -6.43 1.72
C ILE A 25 15.82 -7.44 2.75
N THR A 26 14.90 -7.03 3.64
CA THR A 26 14.34 -7.95 4.65
C THR A 26 13.43 -9.00 4.01
N SER A 27 12.68 -8.64 2.98
CA SER A 27 11.86 -9.59 2.22
C SER A 27 12.74 -10.67 1.57
N LEU A 28 13.80 -10.24 0.87
CA LEU A 28 14.74 -11.16 0.23
C LEU A 28 15.46 -12.05 1.25
N ALA A 29 15.85 -11.47 2.40
CA ALA A 29 16.52 -12.23 3.48
C ALA A 29 15.58 -13.27 4.07
N ARG A 30 14.32 -12.90 4.35
CA ARG A 30 13.30 -13.83 4.86
C ARG A 30 13.15 -15.04 3.93
N ASP A 31 13.00 -14.77 2.64
CA ASP A 31 12.80 -15.83 1.64
C ASP A 31 14.02 -16.72 1.52
N LYS A 32 15.22 -16.12 1.52
CA LYS A 32 16.47 -16.87 1.45
C LYS A 32 16.66 -17.77 2.67
N ILE A 33 16.48 -17.22 3.86
CA ILE A 33 16.61 -17.97 5.13
C ILE A 33 15.58 -19.10 5.18
N GLY A 34 14.33 -18.81 4.81
CA GLY A 34 13.28 -19.82 4.78
C GLY A 34 13.61 -21.00 3.88
N LYS A 35 14.16 -20.73 2.70
CA LYS A 35 14.60 -21.76 1.75
C LYS A 35 15.83 -22.51 2.23
N ASP A 36 16.87 -21.80 2.65
CA ASP A 36 18.16 -22.40 3.04
C ASP A 36 18.01 -23.34 4.26
N LEU A 37 17.11 -22.96 5.18
CA LEU A 37 16.87 -23.74 6.39
C LEU A 37 15.68 -24.71 6.27
N ASN A 38 15.07 -24.78 5.07
CA ASN A 38 13.93 -25.66 4.78
C ASN A 38 12.76 -25.44 5.76
N LEU A 39 12.46 -24.17 6.03
CA LEU A 39 11.39 -23.75 6.96
C LEU A 39 10.05 -23.52 6.27
N ILE A 40 10.03 -23.52 4.93
CA ILE A 40 8.82 -23.27 4.15
C ILE A 40 8.04 -24.57 4.02
N ASP A 41 6.80 -24.60 4.51
CA ASP A 41 5.90 -25.74 4.34
C ASP A 41 5.12 -25.58 3.05
N GLU A 42 5.47 -26.36 2.05
CA GLU A 42 4.85 -26.32 0.73
C GLU A 42 3.44 -26.91 0.68
N ASN A 43 3.00 -27.55 1.75
CA ASN A 43 1.68 -28.19 1.84
C ASN A 43 0.64 -27.30 2.54
N VAL A 44 1.02 -26.08 2.94
CA VAL A 44 0.14 -25.15 3.65
C VAL A 44 -0.22 -23.99 2.73
N PHE A 45 -1.49 -23.63 2.70
CA PHE A 45 -1.98 -22.40 2.04
C PHE A 45 -2.21 -21.35 3.13
N ALA A 46 -1.24 -20.45 3.28
CA ALA A 46 -1.27 -19.39 4.29
C ALA A 46 -1.80 -18.11 3.63
N PHE A 47 -2.98 -17.67 4.05
CA PHE A 47 -3.65 -16.48 3.50
C PHE A 47 -3.43 -15.27 4.41
N CYS A 48 -3.28 -14.10 3.80
CA CYS A 48 -3.30 -12.82 4.52
C CYS A 48 -3.94 -11.74 3.68
N TRP A 49 -4.45 -10.71 4.35
CA TRP A 49 -4.93 -9.49 3.70
C TRP A 49 -3.84 -8.43 3.81
N ILE A 50 -3.55 -7.78 2.70
CA ILE A 50 -2.76 -6.55 2.69
C ILE A 50 -3.78 -5.41 2.65
N VAL A 51 -3.68 -4.48 3.58
CA VAL A 51 -4.64 -3.38 3.74
C VAL A 51 -3.89 -2.07 4.02
N ASP A 52 -4.64 -0.99 4.15
CA ASP A 52 -4.12 0.33 4.52
C ASP A 52 -3.11 0.87 3.50
N TYR A 53 -3.45 0.73 2.24
CA TYR A 53 -2.64 1.28 1.16
C TYR A 53 -2.60 2.81 1.21
N PRO A 54 -1.45 3.43 0.96
CA PRO A 54 -1.40 4.88 0.82
C PRO A 54 -2.20 5.32 -0.42
N MET A 55 -2.93 6.42 -0.30
CA MET A 55 -3.65 7.00 -1.44
C MET A 55 -2.65 7.59 -2.45
N TYR A 56 -1.57 8.19 -1.95
CA TYR A 56 -0.58 8.90 -2.76
C TYR A 56 0.84 8.45 -2.43
N GLU A 57 1.73 8.69 -3.38
CA GLU A 57 3.17 8.51 -3.22
C GLU A 57 3.90 9.63 -3.96
N ILE A 58 5.19 9.78 -3.71
CA ILE A 58 6.04 10.70 -4.47
C ILE A 58 6.60 9.95 -5.67
N ASP A 59 6.39 10.51 -6.84
CA ASP A 59 7.00 10.01 -8.06
C ASP A 59 8.51 10.29 -8.03
N ASN A 60 9.32 9.25 -8.06
CA ASN A 60 10.77 9.37 -7.92
C ASN A 60 11.46 10.09 -9.09
N GLN A 61 10.79 10.19 -10.25
CA GLN A 61 11.35 10.87 -11.41
C GLN A 61 11.01 12.36 -11.43
N THR A 62 9.76 12.70 -11.08
CA THR A 62 9.26 14.08 -11.17
C THR A 62 9.22 14.80 -9.83
N ASN A 63 9.39 14.04 -8.74
CA ASN A 63 9.28 14.55 -7.35
C ASN A 63 7.91 15.18 -7.07
N LYS A 64 6.87 14.72 -7.75
CA LYS A 64 5.49 15.20 -7.58
C LYS A 64 4.63 14.13 -6.91
N ILE A 65 3.56 14.57 -6.27
CA ILE A 65 2.54 13.70 -5.72
C ILE A 65 1.81 13.01 -6.88
N LYS A 66 1.63 11.70 -6.80
CA LYS A 66 0.79 10.92 -7.71
C LYS A 66 0.01 9.89 -6.91
N PHE A 67 -1.05 9.35 -7.50
CA PHE A 67 -1.76 8.22 -6.89
C PHE A 67 -0.83 7.01 -6.81
N SER A 68 -0.88 6.32 -5.68
CA SER A 68 -0.04 5.13 -5.46
C SER A 68 -0.54 3.94 -6.29
N HIS A 69 -1.82 3.61 -6.17
CA HIS A 69 -2.40 2.46 -6.86
C HIS A 69 -3.68 2.86 -7.61
N ASN A 70 -4.83 2.72 -6.97
CA ASN A 70 -6.14 2.94 -7.61
C ASN A 70 -6.69 4.33 -7.24
N PRO A 71 -6.72 5.29 -8.19
CA PRO A 71 -7.18 6.66 -7.91
C PRO A 71 -8.68 6.77 -7.58
N PHE A 72 -9.44 5.73 -7.85
CA PHE A 72 -10.90 5.73 -7.64
C PHE A 72 -11.29 5.11 -6.30
N SER A 73 -10.32 4.84 -5.44
CA SER A 73 -10.57 4.29 -4.11
C SER A 73 -11.12 5.36 -3.17
N MET A 74 -11.93 4.92 -2.21
CA MET A 74 -12.39 5.77 -1.11
C MET A 74 -11.25 5.97 -0.12
N PRO A 75 -10.93 7.21 0.28
CA PRO A 75 -9.98 7.42 1.37
C PRO A 75 -10.58 6.94 2.69
N GLN A 76 -9.72 6.52 3.60
CA GLN A 76 -10.13 6.01 4.90
C GLN A 76 -10.47 7.16 5.86
N GLY A 77 -11.31 6.84 6.84
CA GLY A 77 -11.66 7.76 7.93
C GLY A 77 -12.84 8.66 7.61
N ASP A 78 -12.94 9.73 8.39
CA ASP A 78 -14.01 10.73 8.23
C ASP A 78 -13.66 11.66 7.07
N ILE A 79 -14.43 11.59 6.00
CA ILE A 79 -14.18 12.37 4.76
C ILE A 79 -14.15 13.88 5.00
N ASN A 80 -14.82 14.35 6.07
CA ASN A 80 -14.86 15.77 6.42
C ASN A 80 -13.60 16.23 7.16
N LYS A 81 -12.76 15.29 7.57
CA LYS A 81 -11.55 15.55 8.36
C LYS A 81 -10.27 15.21 7.63
N ILE A 82 -10.36 14.86 6.35
CA ILE A 82 -9.18 14.55 5.55
C ILE A 82 -8.29 15.79 5.43
N ASP A 83 -7.03 15.63 5.79
CA ASP A 83 -6.04 16.70 5.70
C ASP A 83 -5.34 16.64 4.33
N PHE A 84 -5.84 17.43 3.39
CA PHE A 84 -5.28 17.49 2.03
C PHE A 84 -3.92 18.19 1.97
N GLU A 85 -3.51 18.87 3.07
CA GLU A 85 -2.16 19.45 3.16
C GLU A 85 -1.09 18.38 3.46
N LYS A 86 -1.55 17.18 3.86
CA LYS A 86 -0.66 16.05 4.17
C LYS A 86 -1.07 14.83 3.35
N PRO A 87 -1.00 14.91 2.03
CA PRO A 87 -1.55 13.84 1.18
C PRO A 87 -0.90 12.47 1.40
N LEU A 88 0.38 12.43 1.77
CA LEU A 88 1.09 11.16 2.00
C LEU A 88 0.62 10.41 3.25
N GLU A 89 -0.14 11.08 4.13
CA GLU A 89 -0.74 10.45 5.31
C GLU A 89 -2.13 9.86 5.02
N ILE A 90 -2.71 10.14 3.85
CA ILE A 90 -4.05 9.66 3.47
C ILE A 90 -3.97 8.19 3.06
N LEU A 91 -4.70 7.33 3.76
CA LEU A 91 -4.83 5.93 3.40
C LEU A 91 -6.09 5.71 2.57
N ALA A 92 -6.07 4.68 1.74
CA ALA A 92 -7.19 4.28 0.88
C ALA A 92 -7.77 2.93 1.32
N TYR A 93 -9.07 2.74 1.11
CA TYR A 93 -9.70 1.43 1.27
C TYR A 93 -9.39 0.56 0.04
N GLN A 94 -8.14 0.10 -0.01
CA GLN A 94 -7.65 -0.87 -0.99
C GLN A 94 -7.18 -2.11 -0.24
N TYR A 95 -7.27 -3.25 -0.88
CA TYR A 95 -6.93 -4.52 -0.23
C TYR A 95 -6.56 -5.57 -1.26
N ASP A 96 -5.60 -6.41 -0.90
CA ASP A 96 -5.23 -7.59 -1.67
C ASP A 96 -5.36 -8.82 -0.80
N ILE A 97 -5.84 -9.92 -1.37
CA ILE A 97 -5.75 -11.23 -0.75
C ILE A 97 -4.50 -11.93 -1.32
N VAL A 98 -3.66 -12.36 -0.42
CA VAL A 98 -2.36 -12.97 -0.74
C VAL A 98 -2.32 -14.38 -0.16
N CYS A 99 -1.79 -15.33 -0.92
CA CYS A 99 -1.56 -16.70 -0.46
C CYS A 99 -0.09 -17.05 -0.72
N ASN A 100 0.63 -17.43 0.32
CA ASN A 100 2.04 -17.83 0.25
C ASN A 100 2.91 -16.81 -0.51
N GLY A 101 2.64 -15.52 -0.29
CA GLY A 101 3.38 -14.43 -0.93
C GLY A 101 2.93 -14.10 -2.36
N ILE A 102 1.90 -14.76 -2.87
CA ILE A 102 1.35 -14.52 -4.23
C ILE A 102 0.01 -13.79 -4.09
N GLU A 103 -0.10 -12.63 -4.71
CA GLU A 103 -1.36 -11.89 -4.79
C GLU A 103 -2.35 -12.67 -5.66
N LEU A 104 -3.46 -13.06 -5.07
CA LEU A 104 -4.54 -13.77 -5.76
C LEU A 104 -5.56 -12.83 -6.37
N SER A 105 -5.84 -11.73 -5.68
CA SER A 105 -6.85 -10.76 -6.13
C SER A 105 -6.64 -9.45 -5.39
N SER A 106 -7.03 -8.35 -6.02
CA SER A 106 -7.02 -7.01 -5.44
C SER A 106 -8.40 -6.38 -5.54
N GLY A 107 -8.64 -5.40 -4.69
CA GLY A 107 -9.90 -4.68 -4.70
C GLY A 107 -9.84 -3.35 -3.98
N ALA A 108 -10.95 -2.63 -4.04
CA ALA A 108 -11.08 -1.34 -3.35
C ALA A 108 -12.55 -1.04 -3.09
N ILE A 109 -12.82 -0.30 -2.02
CA ILE A 109 -14.09 0.40 -1.88
C ILE A 109 -13.97 1.64 -2.76
N ARG A 110 -14.86 1.77 -3.74
CA ARG A 110 -14.80 2.85 -4.72
C ARG A 110 -15.36 4.15 -4.15
N ASN A 111 -14.70 5.24 -4.50
CA ASN A 111 -15.20 6.58 -4.17
C ASN A 111 -16.44 6.87 -5.01
N HIS A 112 -17.54 7.12 -4.34
CA HIS A 112 -18.83 7.40 -4.95
C HIS A 112 -19.27 8.86 -4.71
N ILE A 113 -18.34 9.72 -4.26
CA ILE A 113 -18.63 11.11 -3.95
C ILE A 113 -17.87 12.00 -4.95
N PRO A 114 -18.59 12.60 -5.94
CA PRO A 114 -17.93 13.36 -7.01
C PRO A 114 -17.04 14.49 -6.52
N ASP A 115 -17.52 15.30 -5.57
CA ASP A 115 -16.76 16.44 -5.06
C ASP A 115 -15.46 15.98 -4.36
N LEU A 116 -15.51 14.87 -3.64
CA LEU A 116 -14.32 14.29 -3.02
C LEU A 116 -13.35 13.78 -4.09
N MET A 117 -13.87 13.17 -5.14
CA MET A 117 -13.04 12.69 -6.26
C MET A 117 -12.27 13.83 -6.91
N TYR A 118 -12.95 14.96 -7.20
CA TYR A 118 -12.28 16.14 -7.77
C TYR A 118 -11.16 16.64 -6.85
N LYS A 119 -11.41 16.69 -5.54
CA LYS A 119 -10.38 17.12 -4.56
C LYS A 119 -9.18 16.19 -4.56
N LEU A 120 -9.43 14.87 -4.57
CA LEU A 120 -8.36 13.88 -4.59
C LEU A 120 -7.51 13.99 -5.86
N PHE A 121 -8.15 14.19 -7.01
CA PHE A 121 -7.44 14.34 -8.28
C PHE A 121 -6.66 15.66 -8.34
N ASP A 122 -7.18 16.74 -7.74
CA ASP A 122 -6.50 18.04 -7.66
C ASP A 122 -5.16 17.92 -6.90
N VAL A 123 -5.13 17.16 -5.81
CA VAL A 123 -3.91 16.87 -5.05
C VAL A 123 -2.84 16.22 -5.95
N ALA A 124 -3.26 15.36 -6.87
CA ALA A 124 -2.36 14.70 -7.82
C ALA A 124 -2.07 15.55 -9.07
N GLY A 125 -2.53 16.82 -9.08
CA GLY A 125 -2.24 17.79 -10.15
C GLY A 125 -3.16 17.73 -11.35
N TYR A 126 -4.33 17.10 -11.24
CA TYR A 126 -5.33 17.04 -12.31
C TYR A 126 -6.40 18.11 -12.09
N SER A 127 -6.65 18.95 -13.08
CA SER A 127 -7.75 19.89 -13.02
C SER A 127 -9.10 19.18 -13.15
N LYS A 128 -10.18 19.83 -12.72
CA LYS A 128 -11.53 19.31 -12.89
C LYS A 128 -11.81 18.97 -14.36
N SER A 129 -11.38 19.85 -15.29
CA SER A 129 -11.54 19.65 -16.73
C SER A 129 -10.81 18.39 -17.21
N ASP A 130 -9.64 18.10 -16.66
CA ASP A 130 -8.89 16.88 -17.02
C ASP A 130 -9.65 15.63 -16.58
N VAL A 131 -10.20 15.66 -15.37
CA VAL A 131 -11.00 14.56 -14.81
C VAL A 131 -12.25 14.34 -15.67
N ASP A 132 -12.98 15.42 -16.00
CA ASP A 132 -14.19 15.34 -16.81
C ASP A 132 -13.92 14.78 -18.21
N LYS A 133 -12.82 15.18 -18.83
CA LYS A 133 -12.45 14.69 -20.17
C LYS A 133 -12.02 13.23 -20.16
N LYS A 134 -11.21 12.84 -19.17
CA LYS A 134 -10.63 11.48 -19.11
C LYS A 134 -11.61 10.45 -18.55
N PHE A 135 -12.48 10.88 -17.63
CA PHE A 135 -13.31 9.96 -16.84
C PHE A 135 -14.81 10.33 -16.88
N SER A 136 -15.29 10.92 -17.98
CA SER A 136 -16.67 11.37 -18.15
C SER A 136 -17.71 10.25 -17.92
N GLY A 137 -17.34 9.02 -18.16
CA GLY A 137 -18.21 7.87 -17.92
C GLY A 137 -18.41 7.51 -16.45
N MET A 138 -17.73 8.16 -15.56
CA MET A 138 -17.81 7.91 -14.12
C MET A 138 -18.66 8.90 -13.33
N UNK A 139 -18.94 9.71 -14.06
CA UNK A 139 -19.67 10.70 -13.47
C UNK A 139 -21.00 10.57 -13.44
#